data_4de0790427cda5350333b3361b342d12
#
_entry.id   4de0790427cda5350333b3361b342d12
#
_cell.length_a   1.000
_cell.length_b   1.000
_cell.length_c   1.000
_cell.angle_alpha   90.00
_cell.angle_beta   90.00
_cell.angle_gamma   90.00
#
_symmetry.space_group_name_H-M   'P 1'
#
loop_
_entity.id
_entity.type
_entity.pdbx_description
1 polymer ?
#
loop_
_entity_poly.entity_id
_entity_poly.type
_entity_poly.pdbx_seq_one_letter_code
_entity_poly.pdbx_strand_id
1 'polypeptide(L)'
;MSAGEPEEIVERMNFVKNRLIELYMRNLVKINHSTMELVCAKHLIRYGYKVDVEKQLTDILICDLYAEKGDGAAIVEIETGFIPPEHALDPLSYYAARIASKIARYSKYANQFVLATPPVSILPIPALFRRPPRDRRPNEIRKIKVLCDKYYKNPPVTEDEILNGRLHITYIINIDVGKVVEMDIDSYFEHVGGMLSTCMDL
;
A
#
# COMPACT_ATOMS: atom_id res chain seq x y z
N MET A 1 15.22 -14.66 12.50
CA MET A 1 14.67 -15.69 11.60
C MET A 1 14.53 -16.96 12.43
N SER A 2 13.33 -17.58 12.48
CA SER A 2 13.11 -18.76 13.30
C SER A 2 13.81 -19.98 12.68
N ALA A 3 14.52 -20.74 13.52
CA ALA A 3 15.07 -22.04 13.12
C ALA A 3 13.91 -22.92 12.63
N GLY A 4 13.97 -23.34 11.34
CA GLY A 4 12.98 -24.23 10.73
C GLY A 4 12.34 -23.73 9.42
N GLU A 5 12.70 -22.54 8.90
CA GLU A 5 12.24 -22.12 7.57
C GLU A 5 12.97 -22.89 6.47
N PRO A 6 12.30 -23.28 5.36
CA PRO A 6 12.94 -23.87 4.20
C PRO A 6 14.09 -23.00 3.66
N GLU A 7 15.17 -23.61 3.19
CA GLU A 7 16.38 -22.92 2.71
C GLU A 7 16.07 -21.90 1.63
N GLU A 8 15.19 -22.24 0.68
CA GLU A 8 14.74 -21.33 -0.39
C GLU A 8 14.10 -20.04 0.16
N ILE A 9 13.28 -20.15 1.23
CA ILE A 9 12.66 -18.97 1.87
C ILE A 9 13.75 -18.13 2.51
N VAL A 10 14.72 -18.74 3.18
CA VAL A 10 15.84 -18.02 3.83
C VAL A 10 16.68 -17.27 2.81
N GLU A 11 16.99 -17.89 1.67
CA GLU A 11 17.74 -17.25 0.58
C GLU A 11 17.00 -16.04 0.01
N ARG A 12 15.71 -16.20 -0.31
CA ARG A 12 14.86 -15.10 -0.82
C ARG A 12 14.75 -13.96 0.20
N MET A 13 14.59 -14.28 1.48
CA MET A 13 14.57 -13.27 2.54
C MET A 13 15.91 -12.54 2.70
N ASN A 14 17.03 -13.25 2.57
CA ASN A 14 18.36 -12.63 2.59
C ASN A 14 18.56 -11.69 1.41
N PHE A 15 18.08 -12.04 0.22
CA PHE A 15 18.09 -11.14 -0.94
C PHE A 15 17.36 -9.82 -0.63
N VAL A 16 16.10 -9.89 -0.18
CA VAL A 16 15.29 -8.71 0.15
C VAL A 16 15.96 -7.88 1.26
N LYS A 17 16.41 -8.53 2.34
CA LYS A 17 17.10 -7.86 3.44
C LYS A 17 18.36 -7.11 2.95
N ASN A 18 19.20 -7.75 2.16
CA ASN A 18 20.43 -7.14 1.67
C ASN A 18 20.13 -5.95 0.74
N ARG A 19 19.09 -6.07 -0.10
CA ARG A 19 18.63 -4.98 -0.95
C ARG A 19 18.16 -3.78 -0.13
N LEU A 20 17.35 -3.99 0.91
CA LEU A 20 16.91 -2.91 1.81
C LEU A 20 18.07 -2.26 2.57
N ILE A 21 19.07 -3.04 3.01
CA ILE A 21 20.29 -2.51 3.65
C ILE A 21 21.06 -1.62 2.66
N GLU A 22 21.26 -2.08 1.42
CA GLU A 22 21.91 -1.28 0.37
C GLU A 22 21.19 0.06 0.15
N LEU A 23 19.86 0.03 0.00
CA LEU A 23 19.04 1.21 -0.20
C LEU A 23 19.09 2.16 1.01
N TYR A 24 19.08 1.61 2.23
CA TYR A 24 19.21 2.38 3.46
C TYR A 24 20.59 3.08 3.54
N MET A 25 21.68 2.38 3.22
CA MET A 25 23.02 2.97 3.20
C MET A 25 23.16 4.10 2.17
N ARG A 26 22.32 4.08 1.12
CA ARG A 26 22.23 5.14 0.11
C ARG A 26 21.22 6.24 0.47
N ASN A 27 20.61 6.22 1.65
CA ASN A 27 19.55 7.13 2.12
C ASN A 27 18.31 7.17 1.20
N LEU A 28 18.01 6.07 0.52
CA LEU A 28 16.84 5.95 -0.37
C LEU A 28 15.59 5.45 0.35
N VAL A 29 15.76 4.77 1.48
CA VAL A 29 14.67 4.25 2.33
C VAL A 29 14.90 4.59 3.80
N LYS A 30 13.82 4.55 4.61
CA LYS A 30 13.86 4.76 6.06
C LYS A 30 13.72 3.44 6.79
N ILE A 31 14.47 3.23 7.88
CA ILE A 31 14.52 1.95 8.61
C ILE A 31 13.14 1.47 9.09
N ASN A 32 12.27 2.37 9.56
CA ASN A 32 10.93 1.99 10.03
C ASN A 32 10.05 1.46 8.90
N HIS A 33 10.18 2.03 7.72
CA HIS A 33 9.47 1.57 6.51
C HIS A 33 10.02 0.22 6.08
N SER A 34 11.36 0.08 6.01
CA SER A 34 12.03 -1.16 5.60
C SER A 34 11.70 -2.36 6.51
N THR A 35 11.40 -2.13 7.78
CA THR A 35 10.95 -3.22 8.67
C THR A 35 9.59 -3.77 8.24
N MET A 36 8.65 -2.91 7.86
CA MET A 36 7.35 -3.33 7.36
C MET A 36 7.45 -4.00 5.99
N GLU A 37 8.30 -3.47 5.10
CA GLU A 37 8.61 -4.11 3.82
C GLU A 37 9.15 -5.53 4.02
N LEU A 38 10.06 -5.72 4.98
CA LEU A 38 10.63 -7.03 5.27
C LEU A 38 9.59 -8.03 5.81
N VAL A 39 8.70 -7.59 6.70
CA VAL A 39 7.59 -8.44 7.23
C VAL A 39 6.62 -8.79 6.11
N CYS A 40 6.26 -7.83 5.26
CA CYS A 40 5.38 -8.04 4.12
C CYS A 40 6.03 -8.96 3.07
N ALA A 41 7.31 -8.75 2.74
CA ALA A 41 8.06 -9.61 1.83
C ALA A 41 8.13 -11.06 2.34
N LYS A 42 8.37 -11.26 3.65
CA LYS A 42 8.35 -12.59 4.27
C LYS A 42 7.01 -13.29 4.07
N HIS A 43 5.92 -12.56 4.28
CA HIS A 43 4.57 -13.08 4.06
C HIS A 43 4.40 -13.53 2.60
N LEU A 44 4.69 -12.68 1.63
CA LEU A 44 4.57 -12.99 0.20
C LEU A 44 5.47 -14.16 -0.24
N ILE A 45 6.73 -14.20 0.24
CA ILE A 45 7.68 -15.28 -0.07
C ILE A 45 7.16 -16.63 0.43
N ARG A 46 6.56 -16.68 1.62
CA ARG A 46 5.94 -17.88 2.18
C ARG A 46 4.76 -18.38 1.34
N TYR A 47 4.06 -17.49 0.66
CA TYR A 47 3.02 -17.83 -0.32
C TYR A 47 3.56 -18.14 -1.73
N GLY A 48 4.89 -18.23 -1.86
CA GLY A 48 5.55 -18.64 -3.10
C GLY A 48 5.80 -17.52 -4.11
N TYR A 49 5.67 -16.25 -3.69
CA TYR A 49 6.03 -15.12 -4.54
C TYR A 49 7.55 -14.91 -4.58
N LYS A 50 8.05 -14.48 -5.74
CA LYS A 50 9.35 -13.82 -5.86
C LYS A 50 9.15 -12.32 -5.60
N VAL A 51 9.86 -11.76 -4.63
CA VAL A 51 9.64 -10.38 -4.18
C VAL A 51 10.85 -9.52 -4.48
N ASP A 52 10.62 -8.34 -5.05
CA ASP A 52 11.54 -7.25 -5.20
C ASP A 52 11.05 -6.04 -4.39
N VAL A 53 11.95 -5.20 -3.90
CA VAL A 53 11.65 -4.01 -3.09
C VAL A 53 12.12 -2.76 -3.80
N GLU A 54 11.39 -1.65 -3.58
CA GLU A 54 11.69 -0.35 -4.21
C GLU A 54 11.87 -0.50 -5.72
N LYS A 55 10.95 -1.24 -6.36
CA LYS A 55 11.01 -1.50 -7.78
C LYS A 55 10.50 -0.31 -8.58
N GLN A 56 11.35 0.16 -9.48
CA GLN A 56 10.96 1.21 -10.43
C GLN A 56 9.98 0.66 -11.46
N LEU A 57 8.79 1.26 -11.54
CA LEU A 57 7.74 0.91 -12.51
C LEU A 57 7.79 1.82 -13.73
N THR A 58 8.08 3.10 -13.50
CA THR A 58 8.26 4.14 -14.54
C THR A 58 9.31 5.13 -14.08
N ASP A 59 9.61 6.14 -14.89
CA ASP A 59 10.58 7.20 -14.53
C ASP A 59 10.22 7.96 -13.24
N ILE A 60 8.94 7.91 -12.82
CA ILE A 60 8.41 8.66 -11.67
C ILE A 60 7.72 7.80 -10.61
N LEU A 61 7.52 6.52 -10.86
CA LEU A 61 6.82 5.62 -9.94
C LEU A 61 7.76 4.49 -9.51
N ILE A 62 7.93 4.39 -8.20
CA ILE A 62 8.63 3.30 -7.53
C ILE A 62 7.62 2.68 -6.57
N CYS A 63 7.47 1.35 -6.56
CA CYS A 63 6.61 0.67 -5.61
C CYS A 63 7.42 0.06 -4.46
N ASP A 64 6.83 0.04 -3.27
CA ASP A 64 7.48 -0.48 -2.07
C ASP A 64 7.82 -1.98 -2.24
N LEU A 65 6.84 -2.80 -2.66
CA LEU A 65 7.10 -4.20 -3.03
C LEU A 65 6.44 -4.55 -4.36
N TYR A 66 7.18 -5.32 -5.15
CA TYR A 66 6.70 -5.98 -6.36
C TYR A 66 6.87 -7.48 -6.22
N ALA A 67 5.79 -8.24 -6.33
CA ALA A 67 5.76 -9.67 -6.08
C ALA A 67 5.23 -10.42 -7.30
N GLU A 68 5.97 -11.43 -7.77
CA GLU A 68 5.64 -12.24 -8.95
C GLU A 68 5.37 -13.68 -8.55
N LYS A 69 4.31 -14.29 -9.11
CA LYS A 69 3.99 -15.71 -8.94
C LYS A 69 3.28 -16.23 -10.17
N GLY A 70 3.90 -17.20 -10.85
CA GLY A 70 3.42 -17.65 -12.17
C GLY A 70 3.41 -16.48 -13.16
N ASP A 71 2.29 -16.31 -13.87
CA ASP A 71 2.08 -15.22 -14.82
C ASP A 71 1.46 -13.96 -14.17
N GLY A 72 1.29 -13.96 -12.86
CA GLY A 72 0.67 -12.86 -12.13
C GLY A 72 1.67 -12.05 -11.32
N ALA A 73 1.33 -10.76 -11.10
CA ALA A 73 2.08 -9.86 -10.26
C ALA A 73 1.17 -9.15 -9.25
N ALA A 74 1.74 -8.82 -8.09
CA ALA A 74 1.13 -7.97 -7.08
C ALA A 74 2.05 -6.79 -6.76
N ILE A 75 1.46 -5.61 -6.57
CA ILE A 75 2.13 -4.45 -6.00
C ILE A 75 1.58 -4.22 -4.60
N VAL A 76 2.47 -4.01 -3.64
CA VAL A 76 2.11 -3.60 -2.28
C VAL A 76 2.71 -2.23 -2.01
N GLU A 77 1.87 -1.30 -1.59
CA GLU A 77 2.25 0.03 -1.12
C GLU A 77 1.99 0.14 0.38
N ILE A 78 3.00 0.51 1.15
CA ILE A 78 2.93 0.57 2.61
C ILE A 78 2.66 2.00 3.06
N GLU A 79 1.63 2.18 3.88
CA GLU A 79 1.20 3.47 4.39
C GLU A 79 1.22 3.50 5.91
N THR A 80 2.09 4.34 6.46
CA THR A 80 2.28 4.47 7.92
C THR A 80 1.39 5.51 8.58
N GLY A 81 0.62 6.26 7.78
CA GLY A 81 -0.16 7.40 8.29
C GLY A 81 0.67 8.67 8.52
N PHE A 82 1.95 8.68 8.13
CA PHE A 82 2.79 9.88 8.27
C PHE A 82 2.27 11.04 7.41
N ILE A 83 2.06 12.19 8.04
CA ILE A 83 1.65 13.45 7.39
C ILE A 83 2.83 14.41 7.47
N PRO A 84 3.35 14.90 6.34
CA PRO A 84 4.38 15.94 6.33
C PRO A 84 3.90 17.24 7.00
N PRO A 85 4.78 17.99 7.68
CA PRO A 85 4.40 19.21 8.40
C PRO A 85 3.67 20.26 7.55
N GLU A 86 4.01 20.38 6.27
CA GLU A 86 3.36 21.29 5.32
C GLU A 86 1.88 20.99 5.07
N HIS A 87 1.42 19.79 5.43
CA HIS A 87 0.03 19.34 5.30
C HIS A 87 -0.68 19.18 6.65
N ALA A 88 -0.07 19.63 7.74
CA ALA A 88 -0.60 19.48 9.10
C ALA A 88 -1.93 20.23 9.33
N LEU A 89 -2.25 21.24 8.52
CA LEU A 89 -3.51 22.00 8.62
C LEU A 89 -4.70 21.27 7.95
N ASP A 90 -4.46 20.34 7.03
CA ASP A 90 -5.50 19.55 6.37
C ASP A 90 -5.02 18.08 6.17
N PRO A 91 -4.72 17.38 7.27
CA PRO A 91 -4.07 16.08 7.22
C PRO A 91 -4.95 15.00 6.61
N LEU A 92 -6.27 15.03 6.85
CA LEU A 92 -7.20 14.03 6.34
C LEU A 92 -7.37 14.15 4.82
N SER A 93 -7.52 15.36 4.29
CA SER A 93 -7.61 15.56 2.84
C SER A 93 -6.32 15.17 2.13
N TYR A 94 -5.16 15.54 2.70
CA TYR A 94 -3.87 15.14 2.15
C TYR A 94 -3.73 13.60 2.11
N TYR A 95 -4.05 12.93 3.23
CA TYR A 95 -3.90 11.48 3.31
C TYR A 95 -4.89 10.76 2.38
N ALA A 96 -6.14 11.22 2.30
CA ALA A 96 -7.12 10.68 1.36
C ALA A 96 -6.69 10.86 -0.11
N ALA A 97 -6.12 12.03 -0.47
CA ALA A 97 -5.55 12.27 -1.79
C ALA A 97 -4.37 11.34 -2.09
N ARG A 98 -3.50 11.11 -1.10
CA ARG A 98 -2.35 10.21 -1.21
C ARG A 98 -2.80 8.77 -1.48
N ILE A 99 -3.75 8.26 -0.70
CA ILE A 99 -4.32 6.92 -0.90
C ILE A 99 -4.99 6.82 -2.28
N ALA A 100 -5.81 7.79 -2.65
CA ALA A 100 -6.46 7.84 -3.97
C ALA A 100 -5.45 7.84 -5.12
N SER A 101 -4.39 8.66 -5.01
CA SER A 101 -3.32 8.75 -6.01
C SER A 101 -2.58 7.40 -6.17
N LYS A 102 -2.26 6.72 -5.06
CA LYS A 102 -1.61 5.41 -5.10
C LYS A 102 -2.51 4.37 -5.80
N ILE A 103 -3.77 4.26 -5.40
CA ILE A 103 -4.72 3.32 -6.03
C ILE A 103 -4.82 3.60 -7.54
N ALA A 104 -5.00 4.86 -7.92
CA ALA A 104 -5.19 5.25 -9.32
C ALA A 104 -3.97 4.95 -10.19
N ARG A 105 -2.77 5.27 -9.70
CA ARG A 105 -1.54 5.21 -10.52
C ARG A 105 -0.89 3.83 -10.55
N TYR A 106 -0.86 3.11 -9.43
CA TYR A 106 -0.09 1.88 -9.30
C TYR A 106 -0.85 0.63 -9.75
N SER A 107 -2.18 0.60 -9.59
CA SER A 107 -2.98 -0.61 -9.81
C SER A 107 -2.96 -1.15 -11.25
N LYS A 108 -2.60 -0.33 -12.24
CA LYS A 108 -2.49 -0.75 -13.63
C LYS A 108 -1.22 -1.57 -13.96
N TYR A 109 -0.24 -1.57 -13.06
CA TYR A 109 1.05 -2.24 -13.28
C TYR A 109 1.14 -3.64 -12.70
N ALA A 110 0.05 -4.15 -12.09
CA ALA A 110 -0.02 -5.50 -11.55
C ALA A 110 -1.44 -6.06 -11.61
N ASN A 111 -1.56 -7.39 -11.51
CA ASN A 111 -2.86 -8.07 -11.43
C ASN A 111 -3.56 -7.79 -10.09
N GLN A 112 -2.77 -7.60 -9.03
CA GLN A 112 -3.26 -7.22 -7.70
C GLN A 112 -2.55 -5.96 -7.20
N PHE A 113 -3.33 -5.03 -6.68
CA PHE A 113 -2.82 -3.87 -5.95
C PHE A 113 -3.27 -3.95 -4.50
N VAL A 114 -2.33 -3.82 -3.59
CA VAL A 114 -2.49 -3.97 -2.15
C VAL A 114 -2.05 -2.68 -1.46
N LEU A 115 -2.85 -2.20 -0.51
CA LEU A 115 -2.42 -1.21 0.46
C LEU A 115 -2.15 -1.89 1.79
N ALA A 116 -1.00 -1.61 2.37
CA ALA A 116 -0.57 -2.17 3.63
C ALA A 116 -0.40 -1.07 4.69
N THR A 117 -0.77 -1.36 5.94
CA THR A 117 -0.73 -0.38 7.03
C THR A 117 -0.46 -1.07 8.37
N PRO A 118 0.15 -0.38 9.36
CA PRO A 118 0.22 -0.91 10.72
C PRO A 118 -1.17 -0.92 11.38
N PRO A 119 -1.39 -1.75 12.42
CA PRO A 119 -2.70 -1.94 13.07
C PRO A 119 -3.33 -0.66 13.65
N VAL A 120 -2.50 0.32 13.99
CA VAL A 120 -2.92 1.59 14.63
C VAL A 120 -3.25 2.69 13.63
N SER A 121 -3.04 2.45 12.34
CA SER A 121 -3.26 3.45 11.29
C SER A 121 -4.48 3.08 10.45
N ILE A 122 -5.34 4.06 10.22
CA ILE A 122 -6.54 3.91 9.38
C ILE A 122 -6.25 4.52 8.01
N LEU A 123 -6.44 3.72 6.95
CA LEU A 123 -6.35 4.18 5.57
C LEU A 123 -7.64 4.91 5.18
N PRO A 124 -7.61 6.19 4.84
CA PRO A 124 -8.79 6.93 4.38
C PRO A 124 -9.09 6.60 2.90
N ILE A 125 -9.49 5.36 2.66
CA ILE A 125 -9.80 4.86 1.32
C ILE A 125 -11.10 5.52 0.83
N PRO A 126 -11.10 6.28 -0.28
CA PRO A 126 -12.33 6.84 -0.81
C PRO A 126 -13.33 5.75 -1.20
N ALA A 127 -14.59 5.92 -0.80
CA ALA A 127 -15.66 4.94 -1.01
C ALA A 127 -15.88 4.55 -2.50
N LEU A 128 -15.46 5.42 -3.42
CA LEU A 128 -15.47 5.14 -4.86
C LEU A 128 -14.69 3.85 -5.20
N PHE A 129 -13.56 3.58 -4.53
CA PHE A 129 -12.70 2.42 -4.82
C PHE A 129 -13.25 1.08 -4.27
N ARG A 130 -14.31 1.11 -3.45
CA ARG A 130 -15.06 -0.12 -3.06
C ARG A 130 -15.85 -0.71 -4.23
N ARG A 131 -16.17 0.11 -5.25
CA ARG A 131 -16.98 -0.29 -6.39
C ARG A 131 -16.10 -0.56 -7.61
N PRO A 132 -16.50 -1.54 -8.46
CA PRO A 132 -15.82 -1.77 -9.71
C PRO A 132 -15.94 -0.54 -10.64
N PRO A 133 -14.99 -0.35 -11.58
CA PRO A 133 -14.98 0.81 -12.48
C PRO A 133 -16.31 1.12 -13.17
N ARG A 134 -17.03 0.08 -13.65
CA ARG A 134 -18.31 0.23 -14.35
C ARG A 134 -19.43 0.88 -13.52
N ASP A 135 -19.33 0.82 -12.19
CA ASP A 135 -20.34 1.33 -11.26
C ASP A 135 -19.95 2.70 -10.65
N ARG A 136 -18.84 3.29 -11.11
CA ARG A 136 -18.33 4.60 -10.64
C ARG A 136 -19.00 5.73 -11.42
N ARG A 137 -19.54 6.71 -10.69
CA ARG A 137 -20.24 7.83 -11.30
C ARG A 137 -19.28 8.97 -11.67
N PRO A 138 -19.44 9.67 -12.81
CA PRO A 138 -18.54 10.75 -13.22
C PRO A 138 -18.38 11.88 -12.19
N ASN A 139 -19.42 12.20 -11.45
CA ASN A 139 -19.33 13.23 -10.40
C ASN A 139 -18.46 12.81 -9.21
N GLU A 140 -18.42 11.52 -8.87
CA GLU A 140 -17.56 11.00 -7.80
C GLU A 140 -16.09 10.97 -8.25
N ILE A 141 -15.84 10.57 -9.50
CA ILE A 141 -14.50 10.61 -10.11
C ILE A 141 -13.96 12.04 -10.08
N ARG A 142 -14.76 13.04 -10.51
CA ARG A 142 -14.39 14.46 -10.47
C ARG A 142 -14.08 14.95 -9.05
N LYS A 143 -14.83 14.52 -8.04
CA LYS A 143 -14.56 14.88 -6.64
C LYS A 143 -13.17 14.37 -6.20
N ILE A 144 -12.83 13.12 -6.53
CA ILE A 144 -11.50 12.55 -6.23
C ILE A 144 -10.41 13.26 -7.05
N LYS A 145 -10.68 13.58 -8.32
CA LYS A 145 -9.76 14.36 -9.16
C LYS A 145 -9.43 15.71 -8.54
N VAL A 146 -10.45 16.48 -8.12
CA VAL A 146 -10.27 17.77 -7.44
C VAL A 146 -9.48 17.62 -6.15
N LEU A 147 -9.73 16.58 -5.38
CA LEU A 147 -8.96 16.28 -4.17
C LEU A 147 -7.49 15.98 -4.49
N CYS A 148 -7.21 15.14 -5.48
CA CYS A 148 -5.84 14.82 -5.89
C CYS A 148 -5.10 16.05 -6.45
N ASP A 149 -5.75 16.92 -7.22
CA ASP A 149 -5.14 18.10 -7.83
C ASP A 149 -4.64 19.14 -6.82
N LYS A 150 -5.14 19.11 -5.58
CA LYS A 150 -4.60 19.96 -4.51
C LYS A 150 -3.14 19.63 -4.20
N TYR A 151 -2.74 18.37 -4.31
CA TYR A 151 -1.46 17.85 -3.82
C TYR A 151 -0.57 17.22 -4.91
N TYR A 152 -1.16 16.68 -5.98
CA TYR A 152 -0.47 15.94 -7.05
C TYR A 152 -0.66 16.62 -8.40
N LYS A 153 0.23 17.60 -8.70
CA LYS A 153 0.12 18.46 -9.90
C LYS A 153 1.04 18.03 -11.04
N ASN A 154 2.18 17.41 -10.74
CA ASN A 154 3.22 17.09 -11.73
C ASN A 154 3.76 15.66 -11.58
N PRO A 155 3.26 14.73 -12.37
CA PRO A 155 2.07 14.82 -13.22
C PRO A 155 0.79 14.78 -12.40
N PRO A 156 -0.34 15.33 -12.89
CA PRO A 156 -1.64 15.20 -12.22
C PRO A 156 -2.15 13.76 -12.31
N VAL A 157 -2.98 13.34 -11.35
CA VAL A 157 -3.76 12.10 -11.46
C VAL A 157 -4.91 12.32 -12.43
N THR A 158 -5.07 11.47 -13.43
CA THR A 158 -6.11 11.62 -14.46
C THR A 158 -7.45 11.03 -14.00
N GLU A 159 -8.57 11.49 -14.60
CA GLU A 159 -9.89 10.88 -14.36
C GLU A 159 -9.93 9.43 -14.82
N ASP A 160 -9.22 9.08 -15.89
CA ASP A 160 -9.11 7.71 -16.38
C ASP A 160 -8.38 6.79 -15.38
N GLU A 161 -7.29 7.26 -14.76
CA GLU A 161 -6.60 6.52 -13.70
C GLU A 161 -7.51 6.33 -12.48
N ILE A 162 -8.30 7.33 -12.09
CA ILE A 162 -9.26 7.22 -10.99
C ILE A 162 -10.40 6.26 -11.35
N LEU A 163 -10.92 6.34 -12.58
CA LEU A 163 -11.97 5.44 -13.07
C LEU A 163 -11.50 3.98 -13.02
N ASN A 164 -10.29 3.70 -13.49
CA ASN A 164 -9.76 2.34 -13.66
C ASN A 164 -8.96 1.83 -12.46
N GLY A 165 -8.56 2.70 -11.54
CA GLY A 165 -7.80 2.32 -10.34
C GLY A 165 -8.53 1.28 -9.51
N ARG A 166 -7.82 0.22 -9.07
CA ARG A 166 -8.41 -0.90 -8.32
C ARG A 166 -7.59 -1.17 -7.06
N LEU A 167 -8.27 -1.26 -5.94
CA LEU A 167 -7.71 -1.82 -4.72
C LEU A 167 -8.30 -3.23 -4.54
N HIS A 168 -7.46 -4.23 -4.37
CA HIS A 168 -7.89 -5.62 -4.30
C HIS A 168 -7.90 -6.14 -2.86
N ILE A 169 -6.87 -5.82 -2.10
CA ILE A 169 -6.64 -6.34 -0.76
C ILE A 169 -6.01 -5.23 0.09
N THR A 170 -6.27 -5.27 1.39
CA THR A 170 -5.54 -4.50 2.40
C THR A 170 -4.76 -5.45 3.30
N TYR A 171 -3.55 -5.06 3.67
CA TYR A 171 -2.71 -5.79 4.63
C TYR A 171 -2.58 -5.00 5.92
N ILE A 172 -2.84 -5.65 7.05
CA ILE A 172 -2.50 -5.13 8.38
C ILE A 172 -1.19 -5.77 8.82
N ILE A 173 -0.11 -4.97 8.89
CA ILE A 173 1.24 -5.44 9.21
C ILE A 173 1.54 -5.23 10.68
N ASN A 174 1.58 -6.29 11.46
CA ASN A 174 2.04 -6.24 12.84
C ASN A 174 3.53 -6.62 12.90
N ILE A 175 4.39 -5.61 13.08
CA ILE A 175 5.85 -5.78 13.10
C ILE A 175 6.33 -6.47 14.37
N ASP A 176 5.65 -6.31 15.52
CA ASP A 176 6.08 -6.85 16.82
C ASP A 176 6.02 -8.38 16.82
N VAL A 177 5.03 -8.95 16.14
CA VAL A 177 4.86 -10.40 15.99
C VAL A 177 5.25 -10.92 14.61
N GLY A 178 5.66 -10.04 13.70
CA GLY A 178 6.07 -10.38 12.33
C GLY A 178 4.96 -11.02 11.50
N LYS A 179 3.71 -10.56 11.64
CA LYS A 179 2.53 -11.10 10.96
C LYS A 179 1.85 -10.08 10.06
N VAL A 180 1.27 -10.60 8.98
CA VAL A 180 0.38 -9.86 8.08
C VAL A 180 -1.01 -10.50 8.14
N VAL A 181 -2.05 -9.67 8.26
CA VAL A 181 -3.44 -10.09 8.11
C VAL A 181 -3.97 -9.50 6.82
N GLU A 182 -4.47 -10.36 5.94
CA GLU A 182 -5.08 -9.96 4.67
C GLU A 182 -6.57 -9.72 4.88
N MET A 183 -7.08 -8.62 4.33
CA MET A 183 -8.50 -8.28 4.34
C MET A 183 -8.93 -7.84 2.95
N ASP A 184 -10.07 -8.33 2.46
CA ASP A 184 -10.75 -7.67 1.36
C ASP A 184 -11.24 -6.27 1.78
N ILE A 185 -11.65 -5.46 0.81
CA ILE A 185 -11.99 -4.06 1.07
C ILE A 185 -13.18 -3.93 2.01
N ASP A 186 -14.20 -4.76 1.86
CA ASP A 186 -15.40 -4.67 2.69
C ASP A 186 -15.11 -5.09 4.13
N SER A 187 -14.39 -6.20 4.32
CA SER A 187 -13.88 -6.63 5.64
C SER A 187 -12.99 -5.56 6.30
N TYR A 188 -12.18 -4.84 5.53
CA TYR A 188 -11.38 -3.74 6.06
C TYR A 188 -12.25 -2.59 6.57
N PHE A 189 -13.29 -2.19 5.82
CA PHE A 189 -14.22 -1.14 6.27
C PHE A 189 -15.02 -1.53 7.51
N GLU A 190 -15.42 -2.80 7.62
CA GLU A 190 -16.08 -3.33 8.83
C GLU A 190 -15.14 -3.29 10.02
N HIS A 191 -13.89 -3.72 9.85
CA HIS A 191 -12.85 -3.67 10.88
C HIS A 191 -12.62 -2.24 11.39
N VAL A 192 -12.47 -1.27 10.49
CA VAL A 192 -12.29 0.15 10.84
C VAL A 192 -13.54 0.71 11.53
N GLY A 193 -14.73 0.35 11.07
CA GLY A 193 -16.00 0.74 11.71
C GLY A 193 -16.10 0.25 13.14
N GLY A 194 -15.70 -0.99 13.40
CA GLY A 194 -15.61 -1.55 14.75
C GLY A 194 -14.60 -0.82 15.64
N MET A 195 -13.43 -0.48 15.12
CA MET A 195 -12.42 0.29 15.87
C MET A 195 -12.94 1.67 16.27
N LEU A 196 -13.60 2.39 15.35
CA LEU A 196 -14.14 3.74 15.61
C LEU A 196 -15.27 3.68 16.64
N SER A 197 -16.15 2.68 16.59
CA SER A 197 -17.22 2.49 17.57
C SER A 197 -16.66 2.29 18.98
N THR A 198 -15.65 1.44 19.12
CA THR A 198 -15.01 1.19 20.44
C THR A 198 -14.33 2.44 21.01
N CYS A 199 -13.80 3.32 20.16
CA CYS A 199 -13.20 4.58 20.62
C CYS A 199 -14.24 5.64 21.02
N MET A 200 -15.49 5.54 20.54
CA MET A 200 -16.57 6.49 20.88
C MET A 200 -17.31 6.11 22.16
N ASP A 201 -17.14 4.88 22.67
CA ASP A 201 -17.75 4.38 23.92
C ASP A 201 -16.86 4.63 25.17
N LEU A 202 -15.74 5.36 25.02
CA LEU A 202 -14.85 5.81 26.08
C LEU A 202 -15.02 7.31 26.38
#